data_d093f175b134279d1d6d45fb5f753ad8
#
_entry.id   d093f175b134279d1d6d45fb5f753ad8
#
_cell.length_a   1.000
_cell.length_b   1.000
_cell.length_c   1.000
_cell.angle_alpha   90.00
_cell.angle_beta   90.00
_cell.angle_gamma   90.00
#
_symmetry.space_group_name_H-M   'P 1'
#
loop_
_entity.id
_entity.type
_entity.pdbx_description
1 polymer ?
#
loop_
_entity_poly.entity_id
_entity_poly.type
_entity_poly.pdbx_seq_one_letter_code
_entity_poly.pdbx_strand_id
1 'polypeptide(L)'
;MKYFSTRGNSEALNFVDVLTSGTAKDGGLYVPENFPKFSKEEIADFENASYQDLASHLLYPYVEGFLSKDDFEQVVKNAYESFTIPEVVKLVETKNIGYVLELFHGPTFAFKDVAMQLLAALLDKAAEKTDKKIVVLGATSGDTGSAAIEACKKFEDIDIAILFPHKKISPVQQRQMTTSNAKNVFPLAVKGDFDDCQNYVKKMFIENNNEEVKFVSINSINWTRIMAQSVYFFSTKLQLKKDYIASIPSGNFGHAYAGWTAKNMGLSFKGINIATNKNDVLHRLFSDDAVSYTHLTLPTILL
;
A
#
# COMPACT_ATOMS: atom_id res chain seq x y z
N MET A 1 16.65 7.37 8.65
CA MET A 1 16.69 5.92 8.32
C MET A 1 17.13 5.72 6.88
N LYS A 2 17.95 4.70 6.56
CA LYS A 2 18.31 4.31 5.19
C LYS A 2 17.48 3.11 4.72
N TYR A 3 17.30 3.00 3.41
CA TYR A 3 16.54 1.94 2.75
C TYR A 3 17.40 1.28 1.69
N PHE A 4 17.35 -0.04 1.61
CA PHE A 4 18.16 -0.86 0.72
C PHE A 4 17.26 -1.70 -0.18
N SER A 5 17.70 -1.97 -1.40
CA SER A 5 17.01 -2.91 -2.28
C SER A 5 17.16 -4.35 -1.77
N THR A 6 16.07 -5.12 -1.82
CA THR A 6 16.09 -6.56 -1.51
C THR A 6 16.95 -7.38 -2.47
N ARG A 7 17.35 -6.82 -3.62
CA ARG A 7 18.28 -7.44 -4.57
C ARG A 7 19.74 -7.01 -4.38
N GLY A 8 19.98 -5.97 -3.57
CA GLY A 8 21.32 -5.54 -3.17
C GLY A 8 22.13 -4.78 -4.22
N ASN A 9 21.58 -4.52 -5.42
CA ASN A 9 22.29 -3.90 -6.53
C ASN A 9 21.89 -2.44 -6.78
N SER A 10 21.24 -1.80 -5.81
CA SER A 10 20.85 -0.39 -5.90
C SER A 10 21.40 0.39 -4.71
N GLU A 11 21.65 1.67 -4.92
CA GLU A 11 22.09 2.57 -3.85
C GLU A 11 21.08 2.67 -2.73
N ALA A 12 21.58 2.89 -1.51
CA ALA A 12 20.74 3.15 -0.36
C ALA A 12 20.09 4.53 -0.47
N LEU A 13 18.77 4.57 -0.23
CA LEU A 13 17.97 5.79 -0.33
C LEU A 13 17.47 6.27 1.04
N ASN A 14 17.07 7.54 1.11
CA ASN A 14 16.27 8.08 2.20
C ASN A 14 14.78 7.79 1.98
N PHE A 15 13.93 8.14 2.96
CA PHE A 15 12.49 7.87 2.87
C PHE A 15 11.82 8.56 1.68
N VAL A 16 12.13 9.82 1.40
CA VAL A 16 11.49 10.60 0.32
C VAL A 16 11.82 9.99 -1.05
N ASP A 17 13.06 9.56 -1.23
CA ASP A 17 13.48 8.92 -2.48
C ASP A 17 12.80 7.56 -2.67
N VAL A 18 12.64 6.77 -1.59
CA VAL A 18 11.89 5.50 -1.61
C VAL A 18 10.41 5.73 -1.89
N LEU A 19 9.79 6.70 -1.21
CA LEU A 19 8.39 7.09 -1.41
C LEU A 19 8.11 7.41 -2.88
N THR A 20 9.00 8.18 -3.51
CA THR A 20 8.82 8.67 -4.88
C THR A 20 9.37 7.72 -5.96
N SER A 21 10.25 6.78 -5.64
CA SER A 21 10.78 5.81 -6.61
C SER A 21 9.87 4.57 -6.76
N GLY A 22 9.22 4.16 -5.69
CA GLY A 22 8.41 2.93 -5.63
C GLY A 22 9.28 1.68 -5.63
N THR A 23 9.83 1.27 -6.77
CA THR A 23 10.72 0.12 -6.91
C THR A 23 12.18 0.53 -7.08
N ALA A 24 13.10 -0.32 -6.66
CA ALA A 24 14.52 -0.12 -6.90
C ALA A 24 14.88 -0.30 -8.39
N LYS A 25 15.97 0.33 -8.85
CA LYS A 25 16.45 0.23 -10.24
C LYS A 25 16.76 -1.20 -10.66
N ASP A 26 17.15 -2.05 -9.73
CA ASP A 26 17.39 -3.49 -9.93
C ASP A 26 16.11 -4.34 -9.90
N GLY A 27 14.93 -3.71 -9.74
CA GLY A 27 13.62 -4.36 -9.65
C GLY A 27 13.30 -4.94 -8.27
N GLY A 28 14.12 -4.65 -7.25
CA GLY A 28 13.86 -5.06 -5.86
C GLY A 28 12.87 -4.13 -5.16
N LEU A 29 12.44 -4.53 -3.97
CA LEU A 29 11.72 -3.70 -3.02
C LEU A 29 12.73 -2.93 -2.16
N TYR A 30 12.53 -1.65 -1.95
CA TYR A 30 13.25 -0.94 -0.90
C TYR A 30 12.66 -1.29 0.46
N VAL A 31 13.53 -1.73 1.38
CA VAL A 31 13.20 -2.05 2.77
C VAL A 31 14.08 -1.23 3.71
N PRO A 32 13.62 -0.88 4.91
CA PRO A 32 14.43 -0.14 5.86
C PRO A 32 15.60 -0.98 6.35
N GLU A 33 16.70 -0.33 6.65
CA GLU A 33 17.89 -0.95 7.27
C GLU A 33 17.55 -1.67 8.57
N ASN A 34 16.68 -1.06 9.37
CA ASN A 34 16.22 -1.62 10.63
C ASN A 34 14.72 -1.38 10.79
N PHE A 35 14.01 -2.36 11.35
CA PHE A 35 12.61 -2.19 11.75
C PHE A 35 12.59 -1.53 13.14
N PRO A 36 11.80 -0.45 13.35
CA PRO A 36 11.53 0.08 14.68
C PRO A 36 11.05 -1.04 15.61
N LYS A 37 11.47 -1.02 16.85
CA LYS A 37 11.10 -2.03 17.86
C LYS A 37 10.26 -1.38 18.94
N PHE A 38 9.13 -1.98 19.22
CA PHE A 38 8.23 -1.57 20.29
C PHE A 38 8.09 -2.71 21.30
N SER A 39 8.19 -2.37 22.58
CA SER A 39 7.96 -3.30 23.67
C SER A 39 6.47 -3.66 23.78
N LYS A 40 6.16 -4.69 24.55
CA LYS A 40 4.76 -5.05 24.79
C LYS A 40 4.02 -3.98 25.59
N GLU A 41 4.73 -3.31 26.48
CA GLU A 41 4.25 -2.20 27.30
C GLU A 41 3.90 -1.00 26.43
N GLU A 42 4.80 -0.57 25.56
CA GLU A 42 4.56 0.53 24.60
C GLU A 42 3.36 0.22 23.69
N ILE A 43 3.21 -1.01 23.21
CA ILE A 43 2.06 -1.41 22.40
C ILE A 43 0.77 -1.35 23.23
N ALA A 44 0.79 -1.80 24.50
CA ALA A 44 -0.38 -1.82 25.37
C ALA A 44 -0.89 -0.41 25.74
N ASP A 45 -0.02 0.58 25.79
CA ASP A 45 -0.39 1.98 26.03
C ASP A 45 -1.38 2.53 24.98
N PHE A 46 -1.43 1.91 23.80
CA PHE A 46 -2.37 2.25 22.73
C PHE A 46 -3.70 1.50 22.76
N GLU A 47 -4.02 0.76 23.85
CA GLU A 47 -5.25 -0.04 23.93
C GLU A 47 -6.52 0.79 23.69
N ASN A 48 -6.54 2.04 24.15
CA ASN A 48 -7.68 2.95 24.00
C ASN A 48 -7.39 4.15 23.07
N ALA A 49 -6.27 4.12 22.37
CA ALA A 49 -5.92 5.17 21.43
C ALA A 49 -6.71 5.01 20.11
N SER A 50 -6.82 6.10 19.37
CA SER A 50 -7.38 6.04 18.01
C SER A 50 -6.45 5.26 17.08
N TYR A 51 -7.01 4.77 15.96
CA TYR A 51 -6.19 4.16 14.91
C TYR A 51 -5.13 5.13 14.37
N GLN A 52 -5.48 6.40 14.29
CA GLN A 52 -4.60 7.46 13.81
C GLN A 52 -3.42 7.68 14.77
N ASP A 53 -3.66 7.71 16.08
CA ASP A 53 -2.60 7.86 17.08
C ASP A 53 -1.66 6.64 17.06
N LEU A 54 -2.23 5.44 16.98
CA LEU A 54 -1.46 4.20 16.83
C LEU A 54 -0.61 4.22 15.55
N ALA A 55 -1.20 4.61 14.42
CA ALA A 55 -0.50 4.69 13.14
C ALA A 55 0.63 5.74 13.19
N SER A 56 0.37 6.89 13.77
CA SER A 56 1.37 7.97 13.93
C SER A 56 2.56 7.50 14.75
N HIS A 57 2.31 6.84 15.88
CA HIS A 57 3.37 6.32 16.74
C HIS A 57 4.22 5.24 16.04
N LEU A 58 3.57 4.23 15.47
CA LEU A 58 4.26 3.09 14.86
C LEU A 58 5.03 3.47 13.60
N LEU A 59 4.55 4.45 12.84
CA LEU A 59 5.11 4.78 11.53
C LEU A 59 6.06 5.98 11.56
N TYR A 60 6.02 6.84 12.59
CA TYR A 60 6.89 8.01 12.67
C TYR A 60 8.38 7.69 12.49
N PRO A 61 8.95 6.63 13.09
CA PRO A 61 10.38 6.31 12.91
C PRO A 61 10.80 6.09 11.46
N TYR A 62 9.87 5.73 10.57
CA TYR A 62 10.16 5.56 9.14
C TYR A 62 10.26 6.89 8.39
N VAL A 63 9.54 7.90 8.84
CA VAL A 63 9.44 9.22 8.19
C VAL A 63 10.25 10.31 8.91
N GLU A 64 10.89 9.96 10.03
CA GLU A 64 11.75 10.86 10.78
C GLU A 64 12.87 11.41 9.88
N GLY A 65 13.08 12.74 9.94
CA GLY A 65 13.97 13.44 9.01
C GLY A 65 13.33 13.91 7.71
N PHE A 66 12.11 13.43 7.42
CA PHE A 66 11.25 13.97 6.35
C PHE A 66 10.18 14.91 6.92
N LEU A 67 9.45 14.49 7.95
CA LEU A 67 8.41 15.30 8.61
C LEU A 67 8.72 15.44 10.11
N SER A 68 8.26 16.54 10.70
CA SER A 68 8.16 16.64 12.16
C SER A 68 7.10 15.67 12.67
N LYS A 69 7.11 15.38 13.98
CA LYS A 69 6.09 14.49 14.55
C LYS A 69 4.69 15.08 14.40
N ASP A 70 4.52 16.36 14.66
CA ASP A 70 3.23 17.05 14.58
C ASP A 70 2.70 17.10 13.15
N ASP A 71 3.57 17.38 12.15
CA ASP A 71 3.19 17.33 10.73
C ASP A 71 2.77 15.93 10.32
N PHE A 72 3.48 14.90 10.77
CA PHE A 72 3.14 13.52 10.43
C PHE A 72 1.82 13.08 11.07
N GLU A 73 1.56 13.45 12.32
CA GLU A 73 0.27 13.21 12.98
C GLU A 73 -0.88 13.86 12.19
N GLN A 74 -0.69 15.08 11.70
CA GLN A 74 -1.69 15.74 10.86
C GLN A 74 -1.89 15.01 9.52
N VAL A 75 -0.80 14.56 8.88
CA VAL A 75 -0.85 13.76 7.64
C VAL A 75 -1.66 12.48 7.86
N VAL A 76 -1.42 11.76 8.95
CA VAL A 76 -2.15 10.52 9.28
C VAL A 76 -3.63 10.79 9.56
N LYS A 77 -3.96 11.85 10.30
CA LYS A 77 -5.36 12.26 10.55
C LYS A 77 -6.10 12.54 9.24
N ASN A 78 -5.52 13.36 8.38
CA ASN A 78 -6.11 13.72 7.08
C ASN A 78 -6.23 12.51 6.14
N ALA A 79 -5.28 11.57 6.20
CA ALA A 79 -5.32 10.37 5.37
C ALA A 79 -6.53 9.48 5.69
N TYR A 80 -6.89 9.34 6.95
CA TYR A 80 -7.97 8.44 7.38
C TYR A 80 -9.32 9.12 7.62
N GLU A 81 -9.44 10.43 7.37
CA GLU A 81 -10.70 11.19 7.54
C GLU A 81 -11.83 10.66 6.64
N SER A 82 -11.49 10.14 5.45
CA SER A 82 -12.48 9.63 4.49
C SER A 82 -13.06 8.25 4.81
N PHE A 83 -12.60 7.61 5.90
CA PHE A 83 -13.11 6.31 6.30
C PHE A 83 -14.49 6.44 6.98
N THR A 84 -15.36 5.46 6.73
CA THR A 84 -16.76 5.49 7.20
C THR A 84 -16.92 5.16 8.68
N ILE A 85 -15.87 4.65 9.32
CA ILE A 85 -15.82 4.37 10.75
C ILE A 85 -14.55 4.98 11.38
N PRO A 86 -14.64 5.50 12.62
CA PRO A 86 -13.48 6.13 13.29
C PRO A 86 -12.32 5.17 13.55
N GLU A 87 -12.61 3.88 13.72
CA GLU A 87 -11.62 2.84 13.96
C GLU A 87 -10.79 2.48 12.71
N VAL A 88 -11.13 3.00 11.53
CA VAL A 88 -10.52 2.71 10.23
C VAL A 88 -10.65 1.23 9.82
N VAL A 89 -10.38 0.32 10.74
CA VAL A 89 -10.53 -1.13 10.58
C VAL A 89 -11.26 -1.72 11.78
N LYS A 90 -12.12 -2.71 11.55
CA LYS A 90 -12.96 -3.30 12.58
C LYS A 90 -12.79 -4.81 12.68
N LEU A 91 -12.60 -5.31 13.89
CA LEU A 91 -12.58 -6.74 14.16
C LEU A 91 -13.99 -7.22 14.53
N VAL A 92 -14.52 -8.17 13.77
CA VAL A 92 -15.87 -8.71 13.97
C VAL A 92 -15.78 -10.19 14.30
N GLU A 93 -16.41 -10.60 15.41
CA GLU A 93 -16.52 -12.02 15.77
C GLU A 93 -17.60 -12.70 14.93
N THR A 94 -17.29 -13.87 14.40
CA THR A 94 -18.21 -14.67 13.60
C THR A 94 -18.42 -16.04 14.24
N LYS A 95 -19.61 -16.61 14.08
CA LYS A 95 -19.97 -17.88 14.74
C LYS A 95 -19.13 -19.08 14.33
N ASN A 96 -18.64 -19.12 13.08
CA ASN A 96 -18.07 -20.34 12.48
C ASN A 96 -16.59 -20.27 12.12
N ILE A 97 -16.04 -19.06 11.94
CA ILE A 97 -14.66 -18.88 11.45
C ILE A 97 -13.77 -18.06 12.39
N GLY A 98 -14.28 -17.73 13.60
CA GLY A 98 -13.56 -16.89 14.55
C GLY A 98 -13.73 -15.41 14.24
N TYR A 99 -12.66 -14.68 14.00
CA TYR A 99 -12.71 -13.24 13.80
C TYR A 99 -12.42 -12.88 12.33
N VAL A 100 -13.12 -11.86 11.84
CA VAL A 100 -12.87 -11.23 10.54
C VAL A 100 -12.43 -9.80 10.80
N LEU A 101 -11.25 -9.42 10.29
CA LEU A 101 -10.82 -8.03 10.25
C LEU A 101 -11.39 -7.39 8.99
N GLU A 102 -12.35 -6.50 9.15
CA GLU A 102 -12.96 -5.74 8.07
C GLU A 102 -12.03 -4.60 7.64
N LEU A 103 -11.58 -4.63 6.39
CA LEU A 103 -10.66 -3.66 5.79
C LEU A 103 -11.32 -2.83 4.68
N PHE A 104 -12.64 -2.86 4.59
CA PHE A 104 -13.42 -2.24 3.50
C PHE A 104 -14.15 -0.95 3.91
N HIS A 105 -13.76 -0.32 4.99
CA HIS A 105 -14.38 0.92 5.48
C HIS A 105 -13.83 2.20 4.83
N GLY A 106 -12.88 2.07 3.91
CA GLY A 106 -12.35 3.18 3.13
C GLY A 106 -13.24 3.57 1.95
N PRO A 107 -12.90 4.66 1.25
CA PRO A 107 -13.76 5.29 0.25
C PRO A 107 -14.04 4.43 -1.00
N THR A 108 -13.19 3.45 -1.32
CA THR A 108 -13.41 2.54 -2.45
C THR A 108 -13.82 1.13 -2.05
N PHE A 109 -14.02 0.90 -0.75
CA PHE A 109 -14.35 -0.40 -0.16
C PHE A 109 -13.28 -1.48 -0.39
N ALA A 110 -12.05 -1.10 -0.73
CA ALA A 110 -10.92 -1.99 -0.88
C ALA A 110 -9.93 -1.82 0.27
N PHE A 111 -9.33 -2.92 0.77
CA PHE A 111 -8.29 -2.85 1.80
C PHE A 111 -7.11 -1.95 1.40
N LYS A 112 -6.95 -1.71 0.12
CA LYS A 112 -5.91 -0.86 -0.45
C LYS A 112 -6.06 0.61 -0.04
N ASP A 113 -7.26 1.05 0.32
CA ASP A 113 -7.51 2.41 0.80
C ASP A 113 -6.65 2.76 2.01
N VAL A 114 -6.46 1.80 2.94
CA VAL A 114 -5.63 2.02 4.13
C VAL A 114 -4.21 2.49 3.77
N ALA A 115 -3.62 1.87 2.76
CA ALA A 115 -2.27 2.22 2.33
C ALA A 115 -2.25 3.41 1.35
N MET A 116 -3.23 3.51 0.45
CA MET A 116 -3.23 4.54 -0.59
C MET A 116 -3.54 5.93 -0.06
N GLN A 117 -4.44 6.06 0.92
CA GLN A 117 -4.75 7.36 1.52
C GLN A 117 -3.50 7.95 2.21
N LEU A 118 -2.74 7.13 2.96
CA LEU A 118 -1.51 7.59 3.59
C LEU A 118 -0.40 7.85 2.55
N LEU A 119 -0.26 6.99 1.55
CA LEU A 119 0.73 7.18 0.47
C LEU A 119 0.51 8.51 -0.26
N ALA A 120 -0.73 8.82 -0.67
CA ALA A 120 -1.03 10.05 -1.38
C ALA A 120 -0.77 11.29 -0.50
N ALA A 121 -1.14 11.25 0.77
CA ALA A 121 -0.88 12.34 1.70
C ALA A 121 0.63 12.59 1.94
N LEU A 122 1.44 11.53 1.95
CA LEU A 122 2.90 11.65 2.04
C LEU A 122 3.52 12.14 0.73
N LEU A 123 2.98 11.74 -0.44
CA LEU A 123 3.42 12.25 -1.74
C LEU A 123 3.13 13.75 -1.88
N ASP A 124 1.99 14.22 -1.40
CA ASP A 124 1.67 15.65 -1.35
C ASP A 124 2.73 16.43 -0.56
N LYS A 125 3.09 15.95 0.63
CA LYS A 125 4.19 16.55 1.43
C LYS A 125 5.56 16.46 0.73
N ALA A 126 5.79 15.44 -0.09
CA ALA A 126 7.02 15.35 -0.87
C ALA A 126 7.01 16.36 -2.04
N ALA A 127 5.87 16.59 -2.70
CA ALA A 127 5.71 17.62 -3.71
C ALA A 127 6.00 19.02 -3.14
N GLU A 128 5.35 19.39 -2.02
CA GLU A 128 5.59 20.66 -1.32
C GLU A 128 7.08 20.90 -1.01
N LYS A 129 7.82 19.86 -0.54
CA LYS A 129 9.22 20.01 -0.14
C LYS A 129 10.21 20.02 -1.29
N THR A 130 9.88 19.43 -2.42
CA THR A 130 10.79 19.32 -3.57
C THR A 130 10.51 20.36 -4.66
N ASP A 131 9.43 21.13 -4.53
CA ASP A 131 8.93 22.07 -5.54
C ASP A 131 8.77 21.40 -6.92
N LYS A 132 8.35 20.13 -6.91
CA LYS A 132 8.13 19.33 -8.11
C LYS A 132 6.71 18.80 -8.15
N LYS A 133 6.09 18.93 -9.30
CA LYS A 133 4.81 18.28 -9.53
C LYS A 133 4.98 16.76 -9.57
N ILE A 134 4.15 16.04 -8.81
CA ILE A 134 4.13 14.59 -8.82
C ILE A 134 3.10 14.09 -9.83
N VAL A 135 3.52 13.17 -10.69
CA VAL A 135 2.61 12.44 -11.57
C VAL A 135 2.64 10.96 -11.20
N VAL A 136 1.55 10.53 -10.60
CA VAL A 136 1.35 9.11 -10.23
C VAL A 136 0.94 8.33 -11.48
N LEU A 137 1.76 7.37 -11.88
CA LEU A 137 1.51 6.50 -13.02
C LEU A 137 1.29 5.06 -12.56
N GLY A 138 0.25 4.43 -13.10
CA GLY A 138 -0.01 3.04 -12.79
C GLY A 138 -0.79 2.31 -13.87
N ALA A 139 -0.53 1.00 -13.97
CA ALA A 139 -1.39 0.07 -14.68
C ALA A 139 -2.20 -0.72 -13.66
N THR A 140 -3.49 -0.89 -13.93
CA THR A 140 -4.39 -1.63 -13.02
C THR A 140 -5.29 -2.59 -13.76
N SER A 141 -5.59 -3.70 -13.10
CA SER A 141 -6.68 -4.61 -13.49
C SER A 141 -7.90 -4.47 -12.56
N GLY A 142 -7.90 -3.48 -11.64
CA GLY A 142 -9.02 -3.32 -10.69
C GLY A 142 -8.76 -2.35 -9.54
N ASP A 143 -8.90 -2.82 -8.31
CA ASP A 143 -8.99 -2.03 -7.06
C ASP A 143 -7.81 -1.08 -6.78
N THR A 144 -6.62 -1.39 -7.27
CA THR A 144 -5.45 -0.52 -7.04
C THR A 144 -5.64 0.84 -7.71
N GLY A 145 -6.18 0.85 -8.94
CA GLY A 145 -6.42 2.09 -9.67
C GLY A 145 -7.49 2.95 -9.02
N SER A 146 -8.62 2.35 -8.63
CA SER A 146 -9.70 3.09 -7.94
C SER A 146 -9.23 3.67 -6.61
N ALA A 147 -8.53 2.88 -5.78
CA ALA A 147 -8.01 3.35 -4.50
C ALA A 147 -6.97 4.48 -4.67
N ALA A 148 -6.12 4.40 -5.69
CA ALA A 148 -5.13 5.43 -5.97
C ALA A 148 -5.77 6.74 -6.48
N ILE A 149 -6.73 6.64 -7.40
CA ILE A 149 -7.47 7.80 -7.90
C ILE A 149 -8.19 8.50 -6.74
N GLU A 150 -8.89 7.74 -5.91
CA GLU A 150 -9.63 8.28 -4.78
C GLU A 150 -8.70 8.97 -3.76
N ALA A 151 -7.52 8.43 -3.54
CA ALA A 151 -6.53 9.00 -2.64
C ALA A 151 -5.88 10.28 -3.20
N CYS A 152 -5.54 10.30 -4.51
CA CYS A 152 -4.81 11.40 -5.12
C CYS A 152 -5.70 12.58 -5.55
N LYS A 153 -6.97 12.35 -5.85
CA LYS A 153 -7.85 13.36 -6.46
C LYS A 153 -8.03 14.66 -5.66
N LYS A 154 -7.75 14.63 -4.36
CA LYS A 154 -7.90 15.76 -3.44
C LYS A 154 -6.66 16.67 -3.36
N PHE A 155 -5.54 16.29 -3.97
CA PHE A 155 -4.27 17.02 -3.91
C PHE A 155 -3.98 17.73 -5.24
N GLU A 156 -3.70 19.03 -5.20
CA GLU A 156 -3.51 19.86 -6.40
C GLU A 156 -2.13 19.63 -7.06
N ASP A 157 -1.10 19.30 -6.26
CA ASP A 157 0.26 19.06 -6.72
C ASP A 157 0.51 17.62 -7.19
N ILE A 158 -0.54 16.79 -7.20
CA ILE A 158 -0.48 15.41 -7.68
C ILE A 158 -1.42 15.21 -8.86
N ASP A 159 -0.88 14.90 -10.02
CA ASP A 159 -1.66 14.32 -11.11
C ASP A 159 -1.62 12.79 -11.03
N ILE A 160 -2.71 12.14 -11.44
CA ILE A 160 -2.75 10.68 -11.48
C ILE A 160 -3.26 10.17 -12.82
N ALA A 161 -2.44 9.34 -13.49
CA ALA A 161 -2.80 8.65 -14.72
C ALA A 161 -2.80 7.13 -14.51
N ILE A 162 -3.97 6.53 -14.69
CA ILE A 162 -4.18 5.09 -14.51
C ILE A 162 -4.55 4.44 -15.85
N LEU A 163 -3.69 3.56 -16.32
CA LEU A 163 -3.91 2.76 -17.51
C LEU A 163 -4.63 1.46 -17.15
N PHE A 164 -5.67 1.13 -17.89
CA PHE A 164 -6.39 -0.13 -17.71
C PHE A 164 -6.83 -0.72 -19.06
N PRO A 165 -6.93 -2.06 -19.16
CA PRO A 165 -7.28 -2.71 -20.42
C PRO A 165 -8.77 -2.49 -20.74
N HIS A 166 -9.03 -1.96 -21.94
CA HIS A 166 -10.37 -1.63 -22.40
C HIS A 166 -11.28 -2.86 -22.40
N LYS A 167 -12.45 -2.76 -21.73
CA LYS A 167 -13.45 -3.84 -21.60
C LYS A 167 -12.94 -5.13 -20.92
N LYS A 168 -11.80 -5.10 -20.22
CA LYS A 168 -11.24 -6.28 -19.52
C LYS A 168 -11.15 -6.09 -18.00
N ILE A 169 -11.85 -5.11 -17.46
CA ILE A 169 -12.02 -4.89 -16.01
C ILE A 169 -13.51 -4.91 -15.66
N SER A 170 -13.84 -5.10 -14.39
CA SER A 170 -15.26 -5.14 -13.99
C SER A 170 -15.93 -3.76 -14.20
N PRO A 171 -17.22 -3.72 -14.55
CA PRO A 171 -17.95 -2.46 -14.74
C PRO A 171 -17.94 -1.57 -13.49
N VAL A 172 -17.94 -2.16 -12.30
CA VAL A 172 -17.91 -1.42 -11.03
C VAL A 172 -16.56 -0.71 -10.88
N GLN A 173 -15.45 -1.44 -11.04
CA GLN A 173 -14.10 -0.87 -10.94
C GLN A 173 -13.83 0.17 -12.01
N GLN A 174 -14.33 -0.06 -13.24
CA GLN A 174 -14.24 0.94 -14.29
C GLN A 174 -14.96 2.24 -13.88
N ARG A 175 -16.19 2.14 -13.36
CA ARG A 175 -16.94 3.31 -12.90
C ARG A 175 -16.23 4.05 -11.77
N GLN A 176 -15.72 3.33 -10.78
CA GLN A 176 -14.94 3.95 -9.69
C GLN A 176 -13.76 4.79 -10.19
N MET A 177 -13.12 4.37 -11.29
CA MET A 177 -12.00 5.14 -11.88
C MET A 177 -12.45 6.29 -12.80
N THR A 178 -13.53 6.08 -13.57
CA THR A 178 -13.90 7.00 -14.68
C THR A 178 -14.97 8.01 -14.34
N THR A 179 -15.56 7.97 -13.15
CA THR A 179 -16.60 8.93 -12.72
C THR A 179 -16.06 10.08 -11.87
N SER A 180 -14.76 10.14 -11.63
CA SER A 180 -14.15 11.28 -10.96
C SER A 180 -14.23 12.53 -11.84
N ASN A 181 -14.68 13.64 -11.26
CA ASN A 181 -14.70 14.97 -11.92
C ASN A 181 -13.45 15.80 -11.55
N ALA A 182 -12.48 15.24 -10.84
CA ALA A 182 -11.27 15.94 -10.45
C ALA A 182 -10.38 16.19 -11.68
N LYS A 183 -9.83 17.41 -11.79
CA LYS A 183 -9.05 17.86 -12.95
C LYS A 183 -7.68 17.16 -13.08
N ASN A 184 -7.19 16.62 -12.00
CA ASN A 184 -5.89 15.95 -11.90
C ASN A 184 -5.98 14.42 -12.09
N VAL A 185 -7.14 13.88 -12.52
CA VAL A 185 -7.38 12.43 -12.67
C VAL A 185 -7.53 12.07 -14.14
N PHE A 186 -6.66 11.17 -14.63
CA PHE A 186 -6.58 10.74 -16.02
C PHE A 186 -6.71 9.20 -16.13
N PRO A 187 -7.94 8.65 -16.16
CA PRO A 187 -8.15 7.23 -16.39
C PRO A 187 -8.06 6.92 -17.90
N LEU A 188 -7.09 6.10 -18.31
CA LEU A 188 -6.76 5.81 -19.70
C LEU A 188 -7.07 4.36 -20.07
N ALA A 189 -8.08 4.17 -20.92
CA ALA A 189 -8.43 2.85 -21.45
C ALA A 189 -7.53 2.46 -22.64
N VAL A 190 -6.73 1.42 -22.49
CA VAL A 190 -5.81 0.90 -23.50
C VAL A 190 -6.46 -0.23 -24.27
N LYS A 191 -6.40 -0.17 -25.62
CA LYS A 191 -6.78 -1.30 -26.49
C LYS A 191 -5.68 -2.36 -26.49
N GLY A 192 -5.73 -3.23 -25.51
CA GLY A 192 -4.73 -4.25 -25.24
C GLY A 192 -5.10 -5.09 -24.01
N ASP A 193 -4.11 -5.67 -23.40
CA ASP A 193 -4.26 -6.38 -22.12
C ASP A 193 -3.55 -5.64 -20.97
N PHE A 194 -3.45 -6.29 -19.82
CA PHE A 194 -2.81 -5.70 -18.65
C PHE A 194 -1.30 -5.51 -18.84
N ASP A 195 -0.66 -6.45 -19.54
CA ASP A 195 0.78 -6.39 -19.82
C ASP A 195 1.10 -5.23 -20.76
N ASP A 196 0.24 -4.95 -21.74
CA ASP A 196 0.34 -3.76 -22.60
C ASP A 196 0.29 -2.47 -21.76
N CYS A 197 -0.66 -2.38 -20.81
CA CYS A 197 -0.75 -1.23 -19.92
C CYS A 197 0.54 -1.06 -19.09
N GLN A 198 1.08 -2.15 -18.55
CA GLN A 198 2.33 -2.11 -17.79
C GLN A 198 3.53 -1.68 -18.66
N ASN A 199 3.59 -2.16 -19.88
CA ASN A 199 4.67 -1.80 -20.82
C ASN A 199 4.61 -0.33 -21.18
N TYR A 200 3.42 0.24 -21.40
CA TYR A 200 3.27 1.69 -21.61
C TYR A 200 3.73 2.48 -20.39
N VAL A 201 3.34 2.10 -19.18
CA VAL A 201 3.79 2.77 -17.95
C VAL A 201 5.32 2.72 -17.84
N LYS A 202 5.95 1.54 -18.04
CA LYS A 202 7.42 1.42 -18.03
C LYS A 202 8.09 2.32 -19.05
N LYS A 203 7.55 2.39 -20.28
CA LYS A 203 8.06 3.26 -21.34
C LYS A 203 7.99 4.73 -20.94
N MET A 204 6.87 5.18 -20.37
CA MET A 204 6.71 6.55 -19.88
C MET A 204 7.76 6.90 -18.81
N PHE A 205 8.07 5.99 -17.90
CA PHE A 205 9.12 6.20 -16.89
C PHE A 205 10.51 6.35 -17.53
N ILE A 206 10.81 5.57 -18.58
CA ILE A 206 12.12 5.59 -19.26
C ILE A 206 12.27 6.87 -20.10
N GLU A 207 11.19 7.31 -20.75
CA GLU A 207 11.19 8.45 -21.68
C GLU A 207 10.97 9.81 -20.97
N ASN A 208 10.75 9.81 -19.66
CA ASN A 208 10.58 11.07 -18.92
C ASN A 208 11.89 11.82 -18.80
N ASN A 209 12.01 12.93 -19.54
CA ASN A 209 13.14 13.87 -19.50
C ASN A 209 12.75 15.21 -18.85
N ASN A 210 11.56 15.34 -18.27
CA ASN A 210 11.11 16.57 -17.63
C ASN A 210 11.56 16.59 -16.16
N GLU A 211 12.49 17.47 -15.84
CA GLU A 211 13.03 17.62 -14.47
C GLU A 211 12.07 18.28 -13.48
N GLU A 212 11.06 18.99 -13.97
CA GLU A 212 10.03 19.66 -13.14
C GLU A 212 8.96 18.67 -12.66
N VAL A 213 8.89 17.49 -13.27
CA VAL A 213 7.88 16.48 -13.00
C VAL A 213 8.51 15.20 -12.48
N LYS A 214 8.06 14.74 -11.33
CA LYS A 214 8.48 13.46 -10.76
C LYS A 214 7.42 12.38 -11.03
N PHE A 215 7.75 11.38 -11.83
CA PHE A 215 6.89 10.21 -12.01
C PHE A 215 7.04 9.26 -10.81
N VAL A 216 5.90 8.82 -10.28
CA VAL A 216 5.82 7.91 -9.14
C VAL A 216 4.96 6.70 -9.50
N SER A 217 5.48 5.51 -9.25
CA SER A 217 4.71 4.28 -9.47
C SER A 217 3.90 3.89 -8.22
N ILE A 218 2.63 3.50 -8.45
CA ILE A 218 1.74 2.98 -7.40
C ILE A 218 1.73 1.45 -7.29
N ASN A 219 2.79 0.80 -7.67
CA ASN A 219 2.89 -0.66 -7.61
C ASN A 219 2.69 -1.22 -6.20
N SER A 220 2.28 -2.49 -6.11
CA SER A 220 2.16 -3.21 -4.83
C SER A 220 3.49 -3.33 -4.06
N ILE A 221 4.61 -3.13 -4.73
CA ILE A 221 5.97 -3.14 -4.20
C ILE A 221 6.48 -1.72 -3.90
N ASN A 222 5.73 -0.95 -3.12
CA ASN A 222 6.17 0.31 -2.54
C ASN A 222 6.21 0.16 -1.02
N TRP A 223 7.35 0.51 -0.40
CA TRP A 223 7.53 0.36 1.05
C TRP A 223 6.47 1.07 1.86
N THR A 224 6.08 2.29 1.45
CA THR A 224 5.05 3.07 2.14
C THR A 224 3.72 2.32 2.23
N ARG A 225 3.39 1.53 1.21
CA ARG A 225 2.17 0.70 1.23
C ARG A 225 2.29 -0.46 2.22
N ILE A 226 3.48 -1.01 2.39
CA ILE A 226 3.73 -2.12 3.32
C ILE A 226 3.71 -1.62 4.75
N MET A 227 4.42 -0.52 5.05
CA MET A 227 4.46 0.03 6.40
C MET A 227 3.05 0.46 6.87
N ALA A 228 2.26 1.11 6.02
CA ALA A 228 0.89 1.50 6.36
C ALA A 228 0.00 0.30 6.71
N GLN A 229 0.18 -0.82 6.01
CA GLN A 229 -0.55 -2.05 6.27
C GLN A 229 -0.11 -2.76 7.56
N SER A 230 1.08 -2.50 8.09
CA SER A 230 1.51 -3.12 9.35
C SER A 230 0.66 -2.68 10.54
N VAL A 231 0.09 -1.48 10.51
CA VAL A 231 -0.67 -0.88 11.62
C VAL A 231 -1.89 -1.71 12.01
N TYR A 232 -2.67 -2.21 11.06
CA TYR A 232 -3.88 -2.94 11.40
C TYR A 232 -3.61 -4.33 12.03
N PHE A 233 -2.40 -4.87 11.93
CA PHE A 233 -2.01 -6.05 12.71
C PHE A 233 -1.85 -5.70 14.19
N PHE A 234 -1.28 -4.54 14.51
CA PHE A 234 -1.25 -4.02 15.88
C PHE A 234 -2.66 -3.72 16.39
N SER A 235 -3.46 -3.02 15.61
CA SER A 235 -4.86 -2.73 15.94
C SER A 235 -5.65 -4.02 16.21
N THR A 236 -5.45 -5.07 15.40
CA THR A 236 -6.06 -6.40 15.65
C THR A 236 -5.65 -6.97 16.99
N LYS A 237 -4.37 -6.88 17.37
CA LYS A 237 -3.88 -7.37 18.67
C LYS A 237 -4.51 -6.62 19.83
N LEU A 238 -4.61 -5.30 19.73
CA LEU A 238 -5.21 -4.45 20.75
C LEU A 238 -6.71 -4.73 20.92
N GLN A 239 -7.45 -4.89 19.81
CA GLN A 239 -8.88 -5.24 19.84
C GLN A 239 -9.11 -6.65 20.39
N LEU A 240 -8.28 -7.62 20.00
CA LEU A 240 -8.49 -9.04 20.33
C LEU A 240 -7.97 -9.40 21.73
N LYS A 241 -6.96 -8.68 22.25
CA LYS A 241 -6.30 -8.87 23.57
C LYS A 241 -5.69 -10.27 23.79
N LYS A 242 -5.49 -11.03 22.74
CA LYS A 242 -4.88 -12.39 22.76
C LYS A 242 -4.05 -12.63 21.50
N ASP A 243 -3.23 -13.68 21.52
CA ASP A 243 -2.48 -14.08 20.34
C ASP A 243 -3.41 -14.73 19.30
N TYR A 244 -3.13 -14.46 18.03
CA TYR A 244 -3.93 -14.90 16.90
C TYR A 244 -3.05 -15.48 15.78
N ILE A 245 -3.68 -16.19 14.86
CA ILE A 245 -3.13 -16.54 13.56
C ILE A 245 -3.87 -15.69 12.52
N ALA A 246 -3.13 -14.94 11.71
CA ALA A 246 -3.72 -14.15 10.63
C ALA A 246 -3.81 -15.02 9.37
N SER A 247 -5.03 -15.28 8.88
CA SER A 247 -5.25 -15.93 7.57
C SER A 247 -5.45 -14.85 6.50
N ILE A 248 -4.53 -14.75 5.55
CA ILE A 248 -4.43 -13.64 4.62
C ILE A 248 -4.57 -14.17 3.19
N PRO A 249 -5.63 -13.80 2.46
CA PRO A 249 -5.69 -14.00 1.02
C PRO A 249 -4.61 -13.14 0.36
N SER A 250 -3.64 -13.75 -0.31
CA SER A 250 -2.53 -13.01 -0.88
C SER A 250 -2.08 -13.59 -2.23
N GLY A 251 -2.00 -12.73 -3.25
CA GLY A 251 -1.37 -13.03 -4.54
C GLY A 251 0.04 -12.42 -4.63
N ASN A 252 0.15 -11.13 -4.30
CA ASN A 252 1.39 -10.35 -4.42
C ASN A 252 2.23 -10.29 -3.14
N PHE A 253 1.89 -11.06 -2.13
CA PHE A 253 2.57 -11.15 -0.84
C PHE A 253 2.61 -9.87 0.01
N GLY A 254 2.34 -8.69 -0.54
CA GLY A 254 2.46 -7.39 0.17
C GLY A 254 1.72 -7.33 1.50
N HIS A 255 0.49 -7.81 1.55
CA HIS A 255 -0.31 -7.86 2.78
C HIS A 255 0.29 -8.81 3.84
N ALA A 256 0.73 -10.01 3.43
CA ALA A 256 1.39 -10.94 4.33
C ALA A 256 2.76 -10.42 4.81
N TYR A 257 3.49 -9.74 3.93
CA TYR A 257 4.76 -9.10 4.27
C TYR A 257 4.57 -7.96 5.29
N ALA A 258 3.46 -7.20 5.22
CA ALA A 258 3.12 -6.21 6.23
C ALA A 258 2.89 -6.85 7.62
N GLY A 259 2.27 -8.03 7.68
CA GLY A 259 2.14 -8.81 8.92
C GLY A 259 3.50 -9.29 9.46
N TRP A 260 4.37 -9.76 8.57
CA TRP A 260 5.76 -10.11 8.92
C TRP A 260 6.53 -8.87 9.42
N THR A 261 6.35 -7.72 8.79
CA THR A 261 6.92 -6.44 9.23
C THR A 261 6.45 -6.09 10.63
N ALA A 262 5.15 -6.16 10.92
CA ALA A 262 4.60 -5.91 12.25
C ALA A 262 5.22 -6.83 13.32
N LYS A 263 5.45 -8.11 12.99
CA LYS A 263 6.15 -9.05 13.88
C LYS A 263 7.59 -8.61 14.15
N ASN A 264 8.30 -8.13 13.13
CA ASN A 264 9.64 -7.58 13.28
C ASN A 264 9.68 -6.27 14.04
N MET A 265 8.57 -5.53 14.10
CA MET A 265 8.42 -4.32 14.92
C MET A 265 8.11 -4.62 16.40
N GLY A 266 7.99 -5.90 16.80
CA GLY A 266 7.74 -6.31 18.19
C GLY A 266 6.36 -6.87 18.47
N LEU A 267 5.44 -6.88 17.47
CA LEU A 267 4.11 -7.43 17.64
C LEU A 267 4.15 -8.95 17.86
N SER A 268 3.57 -9.41 18.97
CA SER A 268 3.41 -10.85 19.25
C SER A 268 2.10 -11.37 18.69
N PHE A 269 2.20 -12.33 17.75
CA PHE A 269 1.10 -13.18 17.31
C PHE A 269 1.63 -14.53 16.80
N LYS A 270 0.77 -15.56 16.75
CA LYS A 270 1.22 -16.95 16.54
C LYS A 270 1.78 -17.21 15.16
N GLY A 271 1.17 -16.64 14.10
CA GLY A 271 1.62 -16.90 12.74
C GLY A 271 0.75 -16.28 11.67
N ILE A 272 1.19 -16.46 10.42
CA ILE A 272 0.49 -16.03 9.21
C ILE A 272 0.20 -17.25 8.35
N ASN A 273 -1.07 -17.47 8.01
CA ASN A 273 -1.48 -18.40 6.98
C ASN A 273 -1.69 -17.61 5.68
N ILE A 274 -1.02 -18.01 4.62
CA ILE A 274 -1.17 -17.40 3.29
C ILE A 274 -2.19 -18.25 2.52
N ALA A 275 -3.36 -17.68 2.27
CA ALA A 275 -4.39 -18.34 1.48
C ALA A 275 -4.23 -17.95 0.00
N THR A 276 -4.09 -18.96 -0.87
CA THR A 276 -3.99 -18.79 -2.32
C THR A 276 -5.15 -19.48 -3.02
N ASN A 277 -5.51 -19.00 -4.20
CA ASN A 277 -6.43 -19.67 -5.11
C ASN A 277 -5.65 -20.50 -6.15
N LYS A 278 -6.19 -20.69 -7.35
CA LYS A 278 -5.49 -21.37 -8.46
C LYS A 278 -4.16 -20.71 -8.85
N ASN A 279 -3.96 -19.43 -8.52
CA ASN A 279 -2.66 -18.76 -8.61
C ASN A 279 -1.87 -19.06 -7.33
N ASP A 280 -1.22 -20.20 -7.30
CA ASP A 280 -0.60 -20.82 -6.12
C ASP A 280 0.91 -20.59 -6.00
N VAL A 281 1.44 -19.55 -6.68
CA VAL A 281 2.88 -19.25 -6.70
C VAL A 281 3.47 -19.18 -5.30
N LEU A 282 2.76 -18.52 -4.36
CA LEU A 282 3.21 -18.43 -2.97
C LEU A 282 3.17 -19.78 -2.25
N HIS A 283 2.17 -20.62 -2.53
CA HIS A 283 2.12 -21.96 -1.98
C HIS A 283 3.34 -22.78 -2.43
N ARG A 284 3.63 -22.79 -3.74
CA ARG A 284 4.81 -23.49 -4.28
C ARG A 284 6.13 -22.93 -3.73
N LEU A 285 6.25 -21.59 -3.59
CA LEU A 285 7.42 -20.95 -3.01
C LEU A 285 7.75 -21.47 -1.61
N PHE A 286 6.73 -21.64 -0.76
CA PHE A 286 6.92 -22.06 0.62
C PHE A 286 6.92 -23.59 0.81
N SER A 287 6.50 -24.36 -0.21
CA SER A 287 6.47 -25.84 -0.13
C SER A 287 7.65 -26.49 -0.82
N ASP A 288 8.10 -25.97 -1.97
CA ASP A 288 8.99 -26.67 -2.89
C ASP A 288 10.34 -25.96 -3.13
N ASP A 289 10.57 -24.81 -2.50
CA ASP A 289 11.74 -23.93 -2.74
C ASP A 289 11.95 -23.53 -4.21
N ALA A 290 10.97 -23.81 -5.09
CA ALA A 290 11.07 -23.58 -6.53
C ALA A 290 10.03 -22.58 -7.04
N VAL A 291 10.49 -21.40 -7.42
CA VAL A 291 9.65 -20.41 -8.12
C VAL A 291 9.96 -20.45 -9.61
N SER A 292 9.10 -21.08 -10.40
CA SER A 292 9.07 -20.80 -11.82
C SER A 292 8.23 -19.52 -12.05
N TYR A 293 8.76 -18.57 -12.81
CA TYR A 293 8.05 -17.37 -13.20
C TYR A 293 6.82 -17.74 -14.01
N THR A 294 5.66 -17.65 -13.40
CA THR A 294 4.37 -17.62 -14.08
C THR A 294 3.78 -16.24 -13.84
N HIS A 295 3.18 -15.63 -14.85
CA HIS A 295 2.57 -14.31 -14.75
C HIS A 295 1.65 -14.21 -13.54
N LEU A 296 1.95 -13.29 -12.62
CA LEU A 296 1.13 -12.95 -11.47
C LEU A 296 -0.06 -12.07 -11.90
N THR A 297 -0.80 -12.50 -12.89
CA THR A 297 -2.10 -11.93 -13.17
C THR A 297 -3.09 -12.55 -12.20
N LEU A 298 -3.49 -11.79 -11.19
CA LEU A 298 -4.67 -12.12 -10.42
C LEU A 298 -5.85 -12.13 -11.39
N PRO A 299 -6.51 -13.26 -11.64
CA PRO A 299 -7.80 -13.21 -12.29
C PRO A 299 -8.75 -12.50 -11.32
N THR A 300 -9.03 -11.23 -11.59
CA THR A 300 -10.15 -10.51 -11.00
C THR A 300 -11.45 -11.06 -11.61
N ILE A 301 -11.63 -12.36 -11.56
CA ILE A 301 -12.89 -12.97 -11.90
C ILE A 301 -13.62 -13.15 -10.60
N LEU A 302 -14.45 -12.19 -10.32
CA LEU A 302 -15.62 -12.39 -9.48
C LEU A 302 -16.52 -13.39 -10.20
N LEU A 303 -16.68 -14.52 -9.58
CA LEU A 303 -17.89 -15.33 -9.77
C LEU A 303 -19.06 -14.62 -9.13
#